data_cb933c4b70d3878a848c53e8c468f16f
#
_entry.id   cb933c4b70d3878a848c53e8c468f16f
#
_cell.length_a   1.000
_cell.length_b   1.000
_cell.length_c   1.000
_cell.angle_alpha   90.00
_cell.angle_beta   90.00
_cell.angle_gamma   90.00
#
_symmetry.space_group_name_H-M   'P 1'
#
loop_
_entity.id
_entity.type
_entity.pdbx_description
1 polymer ?
#
loop_
_entity_poly.entity_id
_entity_poly.type
_entity_poly.pdbx_seq_one_letter_code
_entity_poly.pdbx_strand_id
1 'polypeptide(L)'
;SKNPILVEFFDPENGTWNSHVSLGEWADCYLIAPATANTLAKMASGIADNLLLTTYLSARCPVAVAPAMDLDMYAHEATQQNLRTLARRGVHIVEPGEGELASGLQGKGRMAEPDAIAAFVGGLLREKKKSLQGKRLIVTAGATIEAIDPVRFISNHSSGKMGYAIAGELA
;
A
#
# COMPACT_ATOMS: atom_id res chain seq x y z
N SER A 1 -0.23 21.92 3.36
CA SER A 1 -1.21 21.04 2.70
C SER A 1 -2.48 21.84 2.39
N LYS A 2 -3.14 21.53 1.30
CA LYS A 2 -4.48 22.08 0.99
C LYS A 2 -5.60 21.24 1.64
N ASN A 3 -5.26 20.08 2.17
CA ASN A 3 -6.19 19.18 2.82
C ASN A 3 -6.24 19.46 4.33
N PRO A 4 -7.38 19.20 5.01
CA PRO A 4 -7.48 19.34 6.45
C PRO A 4 -6.53 18.37 7.16
N ILE A 5 -6.08 18.77 8.35
CA ILE A 5 -5.25 17.94 9.23
C ILE A 5 -6.16 17.38 10.32
N LEU A 6 -6.25 16.06 10.41
CA LEU A 6 -7.04 15.35 11.41
C LEU A 6 -6.08 14.83 12.50
N VAL A 7 -6.27 15.26 13.72
CA VAL A 7 -5.41 14.88 14.87
C VAL A 7 -6.18 14.01 15.86
N GLU A 8 -7.40 14.42 16.19
CA GLU A 8 -8.23 13.82 17.21
C GLU A 8 -9.44 13.08 16.60
N PHE A 9 -10.06 12.22 17.40
CA PHE A 9 -11.32 11.55 17.00
C PHE A 9 -12.46 12.53 16.78
N PHE A 10 -12.45 13.65 17.51
CA PHE A 10 -13.42 14.71 17.37
C PHE A 10 -12.72 16.02 17.07
N ASP A 11 -13.29 16.78 16.16
CA ASP A 11 -12.87 18.14 15.91
C ASP A 11 -13.19 19.00 17.16
N PRO A 12 -12.20 19.63 17.79
CA PRO A 12 -12.42 20.40 19.02
C PRO A 12 -13.26 21.66 18.82
N GLU A 13 -13.35 22.17 17.57
CA GLU A 13 -14.09 23.41 17.30
C GLU A 13 -15.59 23.17 17.06
N ASN A 14 -15.94 22.08 16.40
CA ASN A 14 -17.30 21.81 15.95
C ASN A 14 -17.87 20.44 16.41
N GLY A 15 -17.07 19.62 17.08
CA GLY A 15 -17.47 18.31 17.59
C GLY A 15 -17.67 17.25 16.50
N THR A 16 -17.31 17.52 15.26
CA THR A 16 -17.44 16.56 14.15
C THR A 16 -16.56 15.34 14.39
N TRP A 17 -17.12 14.15 14.22
CA TRP A 17 -16.39 12.91 14.40
C TRP A 17 -15.55 12.53 13.17
N ASN A 18 -14.26 12.37 13.38
CA ASN A 18 -13.31 11.84 12.39
C ASN A 18 -13.36 10.31 12.39
N SER A 19 -14.16 9.75 11.50
CA SER A 19 -14.36 8.31 11.44
C SER A 19 -13.12 7.58 10.91
N HIS A 20 -12.44 6.85 11.79
CA HIS A 20 -11.31 5.99 11.43
C HIS A 20 -11.71 4.89 10.42
N VAL A 21 -12.95 4.41 10.47
CA VAL A 21 -13.47 3.42 9.51
C VAL A 21 -13.56 4.03 8.12
N SER A 22 -14.16 5.22 8.00
CA SER A 22 -14.26 5.93 6.71
C SER A 22 -12.88 6.25 6.14
N LEU A 23 -11.91 6.65 6.98
CA LEU A 23 -10.54 6.88 6.57
C LEU A 23 -9.87 5.59 6.06
N GLY A 24 -10.07 4.47 6.75
CA GLY A 24 -9.53 3.16 6.36
C GLY A 24 -10.15 2.59 5.09
N GLU A 25 -11.40 2.95 4.78
CA GLU A 25 -12.10 2.56 3.54
C GLU A 25 -11.74 3.47 2.35
N TRP A 26 -11.56 4.77 2.62
CA TRP A 26 -11.26 5.77 1.59
C TRP A 26 -9.83 5.65 1.05
N ALA A 27 -8.86 5.25 1.88
CA ALA A 27 -7.45 5.26 1.51
C ALA A 27 -7.08 4.14 0.53
N ASP A 28 -6.35 4.46 -0.53
CA ASP A 28 -5.70 3.48 -1.41
C ASP A 28 -4.38 2.96 -0.85
N CYS A 29 -3.72 3.74 0.01
CA CYS A 29 -2.53 3.38 0.77
C CYS A 29 -2.48 4.18 2.06
N TYR A 30 -2.13 3.53 3.17
CA TYR A 30 -1.93 4.21 4.46
C TYR A 30 -0.44 4.28 4.78
N LEU A 31 0.14 5.47 4.63
CA LEU A 31 1.54 5.74 4.91
C LEU A 31 1.69 6.42 6.28
N ILE A 32 2.55 5.88 7.14
CA ILE A 32 2.95 6.49 8.42
C ILE A 32 4.41 6.96 8.28
N ALA A 33 4.60 8.27 8.11
CA ALA A 33 5.90 8.90 7.90
C ALA A 33 5.98 10.26 8.63
N PRO A 34 6.80 10.39 9.66
CA PRO A 34 7.67 9.37 10.25
C PRO A 34 6.91 8.37 11.14
N ALA A 35 7.43 7.13 11.23
CA ALA A 35 7.00 6.13 12.19
C ALA A 35 8.04 6.02 13.33
N THR A 36 7.69 6.51 14.52
CA THR A 36 8.55 6.45 15.71
C THR A 36 8.56 5.05 16.32
N ALA A 37 9.55 4.74 17.16
CA ALA A 37 9.61 3.50 17.90
C ALA A 37 8.34 3.23 18.72
N ASN A 38 7.76 4.28 19.34
CA ASN A 38 6.50 4.18 20.07
C ASN A 38 5.34 3.77 19.16
N THR A 39 5.21 4.41 18.00
CA THR A 39 4.17 4.08 17.01
C THR A 39 4.31 2.64 16.53
N LEU A 40 5.51 2.21 16.16
CA LEU A 40 5.79 0.85 15.71
C LEU A 40 5.48 -0.20 16.79
N ALA A 41 5.83 0.08 18.04
CA ALA A 41 5.54 -0.81 19.19
C ALA A 41 4.01 -0.95 19.38
N LYS A 42 3.28 0.15 19.37
CA LYS A 42 1.82 0.15 19.51
C LYS A 42 1.14 -0.57 18.36
N MET A 43 1.57 -0.34 17.12
CA MET A 43 1.07 -1.08 15.95
C MET A 43 1.31 -2.58 16.07
N ALA A 44 2.53 -2.99 16.50
CA ALA A 44 2.88 -4.38 16.67
C ALA A 44 2.08 -5.07 17.80
N SER A 45 1.68 -4.31 18.83
CA SER A 45 0.87 -4.78 19.95
C SER A 45 -0.64 -4.66 19.74
N GLY A 46 -1.09 -3.99 18.65
CA GLY A 46 -2.52 -3.79 18.39
C GLY A 46 -3.17 -2.72 19.29
N ILE A 47 -2.39 -1.79 19.83
CA ILE A 47 -2.90 -0.68 20.64
C ILE A 47 -3.50 0.38 19.71
N ALA A 48 -4.69 0.89 20.07
CA ALA A 48 -5.45 1.87 19.29
C ALA A 48 -5.89 3.04 20.18
N ASP A 49 -4.92 3.76 20.74
CA ASP A 49 -5.15 4.84 21.70
C ASP A 49 -5.22 6.24 21.06
N ASN A 50 -5.16 6.33 19.74
CA ASN A 50 -5.30 7.57 18.99
C ASN A 50 -5.86 7.30 17.57
N LEU A 51 -6.25 8.38 16.88
CA LEU A 51 -6.86 8.29 15.54
C LEU A 51 -5.96 7.56 14.53
N LEU A 52 -4.63 7.81 14.55
CA LEU A 52 -3.67 7.16 13.66
C LEU A 52 -3.69 5.63 13.82
N LEU A 53 -3.55 5.14 15.06
CA LEU A 53 -3.48 3.72 15.35
C LEU A 53 -4.82 3.00 15.14
N THR A 54 -5.93 3.68 15.45
CA THR A 54 -7.27 3.14 15.20
C THR A 54 -7.56 3.03 13.72
N THR A 55 -7.13 4.03 12.92
CA THR A 55 -7.23 3.99 11.46
C THR A 55 -6.35 2.86 10.89
N TYR A 56 -5.15 2.64 11.46
CA TYR A 56 -4.30 1.50 11.05
C TYR A 56 -5.02 0.17 11.20
N LEU A 57 -5.70 -0.06 12.34
CA LEU A 57 -6.44 -1.31 12.56
C LEU A 57 -7.68 -1.45 11.68
N SER A 58 -8.19 -0.35 11.13
CA SER A 58 -9.36 -0.32 10.23
C SER A 58 -8.97 -0.30 8.75
N ALA A 59 -7.69 -0.11 8.43
CA ALA A 59 -7.22 0.05 7.06
C ALA A 59 -7.41 -1.23 6.23
N ARG A 60 -8.04 -1.08 5.07
CA ARG A 60 -8.26 -2.15 4.07
C ARG A 60 -7.29 -2.05 2.89
N CYS A 61 -6.48 -1.03 2.87
CA CYS A 61 -5.46 -0.78 1.85
C CYS A 61 -4.07 -1.25 2.33
N PRO A 62 -3.07 -1.31 1.44
CA PRO A 62 -1.69 -1.50 1.85
C PRO A 62 -1.25 -0.46 2.88
N VAL A 63 -0.55 -0.91 3.92
CA VAL A 63 0.01 -0.02 4.95
C VAL A 63 1.52 0.00 4.80
N ALA A 64 2.09 1.20 4.79
CA ALA A 64 3.53 1.42 4.74
C ALA A 64 3.97 2.28 5.93
N VAL A 65 5.17 2.01 6.45
CA VAL A 65 5.78 2.79 7.52
C VAL A 65 7.19 3.23 7.11
N ALA A 66 7.53 4.48 7.39
CA ALA A 66 8.88 5.03 7.25
C ALA A 66 9.47 5.29 8.63
N PRO A 67 10.27 4.34 9.18
CA PRO A 67 10.85 4.49 10.50
C PRO A 67 11.75 5.72 10.62
N ALA A 68 11.68 6.41 11.77
CA ALA A 68 12.56 7.52 12.11
C ALA A 68 12.81 7.52 13.61
N MET A 69 14.07 7.32 14.01
CA MET A 69 14.51 7.29 15.39
C MET A 69 16.03 7.32 15.48
N ASP A 70 16.56 7.45 16.68
CA ASP A 70 18.01 7.40 16.89
C ASP A 70 18.58 6.01 16.58
N LEU A 71 19.86 5.96 16.28
CA LEU A 71 20.64 4.78 15.90
C LEU A 71 20.42 3.61 16.87
N ASP A 72 20.63 3.86 18.16
CA ASP A 72 20.53 2.83 19.20
C ASP A 72 19.08 2.34 19.37
N MET A 73 18.11 3.23 19.22
CA MET A 73 16.68 2.88 19.23
C MET A 73 16.31 2.02 18.04
N TYR A 74 16.86 2.31 16.86
CA TYR A 74 16.60 1.51 15.67
C TYR A 74 17.25 0.12 15.78
N ALA A 75 18.50 0.06 16.28
CA ALA A 75 19.22 -1.19 16.46
C ALA A 75 18.67 -2.06 17.61
N HIS A 76 17.91 -1.46 18.53
CA HIS A 76 17.40 -2.16 19.71
C HIS A 76 16.54 -3.36 19.33
N GLU A 77 16.77 -4.50 20.00
CA GLU A 77 16.10 -5.76 19.67
C GLU A 77 14.56 -5.65 19.68
N ALA A 78 13.98 -4.92 20.63
CA ALA A 78 12.53 -4.70 20.68
C ALA A 78 12.02 -3.99 19.44
N THR A 79 12.72 -2.96 18.94
CA THR A 79 12.36 -2.25 17.71
C THR A 79 12.46 -3.17 16.49
N GLN A 80 13.55 -3.94 16.39
CA GLN A 80 13.72 -4.90 15.30
C GLN A 80 12.67 -6.02 15.35
N GLN A 81 12.28 -6.47 16.53
CA GLN A 81 11.21 -7.44 16.71
C GLN A 81 9.85 -6.87 16.29
N ASN A 82 9.55 -5.61 16.62
CA ASN A 82 8.33 -4.94 16.21
C ASN A 82 8.26 -4.80 14.66
N LEU A 83 9.36 -4.40 14.03
CA LEU A 83 9.46 -4.30 12.57
C LEU A 83 9.23 -5.68 11.89
N ARG A 84 9.87 -6.74 12.40
CA ARG A 84 9.64 -8.12 11.90
C ARG A 84 8.18 -8.55 12.07
N THR A 85 7.56 -8.19 13.18
CA THR A 85 6.16 -8.53 13.45
C THR A 85 5.23 -7.81 12.48
N LEU A 86 5.45 -6.53 12.24
CA LEU A 86 4.68 -5.72 11.30
C LEU A 86 4.85 -6.23 9.86
N ALA A 87 6.08 -6.52 9.44
CA ALA A 87 6.36 -7.08 8.11
C ALA A 87 5.63 -8.41 7.88
N ARG A 88 5.62 -9.33 8.87
CA ARG A 88 4.87 -10.59 8.81
C ARG A 88 3.35 -10.39 8.72
N ARG A 89 2.83 -9.26 9.19
CA ARG A 89 1.42 -8.88 9.07
C ARG A 89 1.10 -8.14 7.77
N GLY A 90 2.06 -8.01 6.85
CA GLY A 90 1.87 -7.37 5.56
C GLY A 90 2.08 -5.85 5.59
N VAL A 91 2.62 -5.27 6.66
CA VAL A 91 3.03 -3.87 6.67
C VAL A 91 4.34 -3.72 5.90
N HIS A 92 4.35 -2.81 4.96
CA HIS A 92 5.52 -2.52 4.13
C HIS A 92 6.47 -1.56 4.87
N ILE A 93 7.72 -1.95 5.03
CA ILE A 93 8.73 -1.15 5.71
C ILE A 93 9.54 -0.40 4.66
N VAL A 94 9.50 0.94 4.70
CA VAL A 94 10.45 1.77 3.94
C VAL A 94 11.75 1.79 4.73
N GLU A 95 12.83 1.26 4.16
CA GLU A 95 14.11 1.21 4.85
C GLU A 95 14.58 2.63 5.21
N PRO A 96 14.96 2.87 6.49
CA PRO A 96 15.51 4.16 6.88
C PRO A 96 16.84 4.42 6.20
N GLY A 97 17.09 5.68 5.90
CA GLY A 97 18.37 6.16 5.38
C GLY A 97 19.48 6.16 6.44
N GLU A 98 20.69 6.32 5.97
CA GLU A 98 21.87 6.57 6.79
C GLU A 98 22.24 8.05 6.72
N GLY A 99 22.70 8.62 7.84
CA GLY A 99 23.12 10.02 7.90
C GLY A 99 23.14 10.56 9.31
N GLU A 100 23.27 11.89 9.40
CA GLU A 100 23.21 12.59 10.68
C GLU A 100 21.80 12.53 11.26
N LEU A 101 21.72 12.16 12.53
CA LEU A 101 20.49 12.03 13.32
C LEU A 101 20.30 13.27 14.19
N ALA A 102 19.12 13.45 14.77
CA ALA A 102 18.81 14.59 15.63
C ALA A 102 19.73 14.66 16.87
N SER A 103 20.29 13.53 17.29
CA SER A 103 21.29 13.44 18.36
C SER A 103 22.71 13.90 17.96
N GLY A 104 22.95 14.18 16.68
CA GLY A 104 24.28 14.44 16.12
C GLY A 104 25.09 13.17 15.81
N LEU A 105 24.56 12.00 16.09
CA LEU A 105 25.18 10.72 15.71
C LEU A 105 24.96 10.45 14.22
N GLN A 106 25.87 9.69 13.62
CA GLN A 106 25.73 9.24 12.23
C GLN A 106 25.41 7.75 12.19
N GLY A 107 24.39 7.37 11.42
CA GLY A 107 24.02 5.98 11.27
C GLY A 107 22.64 5.76 10.66
N LYS A 108 22.21 4.50 10.71
CA LYS A 108 20.89 4.08 10.20
C LYS A 108 19.81 4.43 11.22
N GLY A 109 18.76 5.12 10.77
CA GLY A 109 17.63 5.53 11.63
C GLY A 109 16.95 6.80 11.15
N ARG A 110 17.59 7.55 10.25
CA ARG A 110 17.00 8.72 9.60
C ARG A 110 15.85 8.27 8.69
N MET A 111 14.73 8.98 8.74
CA MET A 111 13.64 8.73 7.79
C MET A 111 14.17 8.78 6.34
N ALA A 112 13.74 7.85 5.52
CA ALA A 112 14.04 7.89 4.09
C ALA A 112 13.62 9.24 3.47
N GLU A 113 14.32 9.67 2.43
CA GLU A 113 14.00 10.94 1.77
C GLU A 113 12.57 10.90 1.16
N PRO A 114 11.85 12.01 1.16
CA PRO A 114 10.46 12.07 0.68
C PRO A 114 10.26 11.50 -0.71
N ASP A 115 11.20 11.73 -1.64
CA ASP A 115 11.13 11.22 -3.00
C ASP A 115 11.24 9.67 -3.04
N ALA A 116 12.09 9.10 -2.19
CA ALA A 116 12.23 7.65 -2.06
C ALA A 116 10.93 7.02 -1.48
N ILE A 117 10.35 7.66 -0.47
CA ILE A 117 9.07 7.23 0.11
C ILE A 117 7.96 7.30 -0.95
N ALA A 118 7.88 8.40 -1.71
CA ALA A 118 6.88 8.57 -2.76
C ALA A 118 7.03 7.52 -3.88
N ALA A 119 8.27 7.23 -4.30
CA ALA A 119 8.55 6.19 -5.29
C ALA A 119 8.15 4.81 -4.78
N PHE A 120 8.44 4.49 -3.52
CA PHE A 120 8.06 3.23 -2.86
C PHE A 120 6.54 3.04 -2.83
N VAL A 121 5.80 4.04 -2.35
CA VAL A 121 4.32 4.03 -2.31
C VAL A 121 3.74 3.93 -3.73
N GLY A 122 4.31 4.66 -4.68
CA GLY A 122 3.92 4.56 -6.10
C GLY A 122 4.14 3.16 -6.69
N GLY A 123 5.15 2.42 -6.21
CA GLY A 123 5.37 1.01 -6.51
C GLY A 123 4.24 0.12 -5.98
N LEU A 124 3.92 0.26 -4.68
CA LEU A 124 2.85 -0.50 -4.04
C LEU A 124 1.48 -0.32 -4.72
N LEU A 125 1.16 0.91 -5.12
CA LEU A 125 -0.09 1.22 -5.81
C LEU A 125 -0.14 0.63 -7.22
N ARG A 126 1.01 0.52 -7.92
CA ARG A 126 1.11 -0.11 -9.24
C ARG A 126 1.02 -1.63 -9.16
N GLU A 127 1.61 -2.26 -8.17
CA GLU A 127 1.53 -3.71 -7.97
C GLU A 127 0.10 -4.19 -7.73
N LYS A 128 -0.75 -3.38 -7.09
CA LYS A 128 -2.17 -3.68 -6.91
C LYS A 128 -2.93 -3.85 -8.24
N LYS A 129 -2.43 -3.26 -9.35
CA LYS A 129 -3.01 -3.43 -10.69
C LYS A 129 -2.60 -4.74 -11.39
N LYS A 130 -1.63 -5.48 -10.85
CA LYS A 130 -1.17 -6.75 -11.41
C LYS A 130 -1.76 -7.97 -10.70
N SER A 131 -3.07 -7.94 -10.42
CA SER A 131 -3.78 -9.03 -9.72
C SER A 131 -3.75 -10.38 -10.47
N LEU A 132 -3.36 -10.36 -11.74
CA LEU A 132 -3.29 -11.52 -12.62
C LEU A 132 -1.87 -12.05 -12.83
N GLN A 133 -0.86 -11.48 -12.17
CA GLN A 133 0.52 -11.95 -12.29
C GLN A 133 0.64 -13.43 -11.88
N GLY A 134 1.26 -14.25 -12.73
CA GLY A 134 1.40 -15.69 -12.53
C GLY A 134 0.13 -16.50 -12.79
N LYS A 135 -0.99 -15.88 -13.17
CA LYS A 135 -2.20 -16.58 -13.64
C LYS A 135 -2.08 -16.89 -15.12
N ARG A 136 -2.54 -18.06 -15.51
CA ARG A 136 -2.68 -18.43 -16.93
C ARG A 136 -4.08 -18.05 -17.38
N LEU A 137 -4.17 -17.20 -18.39
CA LEU A 137 -5.42 -16.71 -18.95
C LEU A 137 -5.56 -17.20 -20.37
N ILE A 138 -6.75 -17.63 -20.72
CA ILE A 138 -7.11 -17.94 -22.11
C ILE A 138 -8.09 -16.87 -22.54
N VAL A 139 -7.73 -16.13 -23.58
CA VAL A 139 -8.58 -15.11 -24.17
C VAL A 139 -8.95 -15.57 -25.57
N THR A 140 -10.22 -15.79 -25.83
CA THR A 140 -10.71 -16.09 -27.17
C THR A 140 -10.97 -14.79 -27.93
N ALA A 141 -10.50 -14.70 -29.17
CA ALA A 141 -10.66 -13.52 -30.00
C ALA A 141 -10.92 -13.96 -31.47
N GLY A 142 -11.87 -13.28 -32.10
CA GLY A 142 -12.23 -13.54 -33.49
C GLY A 142 -13.64 -14.08 -33.67
N ALA A 143 -13.95 -14.40 -34.91
CA ALA A 143 -15.25 -15.01 -35.29
C ALA A 143 -15.28 -16.50 -34.92
N THR A 144 -16.44 -16.97 -34.48
CA THR A 144 -16.72 -18.40 -34.39
C THR A 144 -17.05 -18.92 -35.80
N ILE A 145 -16.48 -20.07 -36.15
CA ILE A 145 -16.71 -20.75 -37.42
C ILE A 145 -17.33 -22.10 -37.14
N GLU A 146 -18.44 -22.41 -37.78
CA GLU A 146 -19.10 -23.71 -37.75
C GLU A 146 -19.17 -24.28 -39.16
N ALA A 147 -18.50 -25.40 -39.41
CA ALA A 147 -18.44 -26.01 -40.73
C ALA A 147 -19.76 -26.69 -41.06
N ILE A 148 -20.32 -26.39 -42.29
CA ILE A 148 -21.46 -27.08 -42.84
C ILE A 148 -20.97 -28.28 -43.64
N ASP A 149 -19.94 -28.08 -44.46
CA ASP A 149 -19.26 -29.10 -45.23
C ASP A 149 -17.77 -28.71 -45.43
N PRO A 150 -16.94 -29.46 -46.15
CA PRO A 150 -15.53 -29.13 -46.35
C PRO A 150 -15.24 -27.78 -46.98
N VAL A 151 -16.24 -27.13 -47.57
CA VAL A 151 -16.10 -25.87 -48.32
C VAL A 151 -16.85 -24.71 -47.68
N ARG A 152 -18.01 -24.98 -47.08
CA ARG A 152 -18.92 -23.95 -46.57
C ARG A 152 -18.95 -23.94 -45.04
N PHE A 153 -19.07 -22.76 -44.46
CA PHE A 153 -19.17 -22.57 -43.02
C PHE A 153 -20.08 -21.37 -42.66
N ILE A 154 -20.65 -21.41 -41.47
CA ILE A 154 -21.33 -20.29 -40.84
C ILE A 154 -20.34 -19.54 -40.00
N SER A 155 -20.33 -18.20 -40.07
CA SER A 155 -19.51 -17.36 -39.22
C SER A 155 -20.22 -16.03 -38.92
N ASN A 156 -19.72 -15.27 -37.96
CA ASN A 156 -20.21 -13.93 -37.67
C ASN A 156 -19.17 -12.85 -38.09
N HIS A 157 -19.60 -11.58 -38.12
CA HIS A 157 -18.73 -10.46 -38.51
C HIS A 157 -17.78 -9.97 -37.41
N SER A 158 -17.51 -10.76 -36.36
CA SER A 158 -16.62 -10.37 -35.31
C SER A 158 -15.17 -10.22 -35.81
N SER A 159 -14.59 -9.05 -35.62
CA SER A 159 -13.18 -8.77 -35.95
C SER A 159 -12.20 -9.21 -34.85
N GLY A 160 -12.68 -9.67 -33.68
CA GLY A 160 -11.86 -10.01 -32.55
C GLY A 160 -11.27 -8.81 -31.78
N LYS A 161 -11.52 -7.58 -32.19
CA LYS A 161 -10.90 -6.36 -31.62
C LYS A 161 -11.00 -6.29 -30.08
N MET A 162 -12.16 -6.66 -29.55
CA MET A 162 -12.37 -6.63 -28.08
C MET A 162 -11.50 -7.69 -27.37
N GLY A 163 -11.44 -8.91 -27.90
CA GLY A 163 -10.59 -9.97 -27.35
C GLY A 163 -9.10 -9.61 -27.39
N TYR A 164 -8.63 -9.03 -28.50
CA TYR A 164 -7.25 -8.55 -28.61
C TYR A 164 -6.95 -7.38 -27.66
N ALA A 165 -7.87 -6.43 -27.49
CA ALA A 165 -7.72 -5.35 -26.53
C ALA A 165 -7.64 -5.88 -25.08
N ILE A 166 -8.52 -6.82 -24.71
CA ILE A 166 -8.49 -7.47 -23.39
C ILE A 166 -7.16 -8.21 -23.19
N ALA A 167 -6.69 -8.97 -24.19
CA ALA A 167 -5.42 -9.67 -24.08
C ALA A 167 -4.23 -8.71 -23.88
N GLY A 168 -4.23 -7.56 -24.54
CA GLY A 168 -3.21 -6.52 -24.39
C GLY A 168 -3.19 -5.87 -22.98
N GLU A 169 -4.36 -5.67 -22.37
CA GLU A 169 -4.46 -5.13 -21.00
C GLU A 169 -4.09 -6.16 -19.91
N LEU A 170 -4.16 -7.45 -20.22
CA LEU A 170 -3.89 -8.54 -19.30
C LEU A 170 -2.44 -9.06 -19.37
N ALA A 171 -1.67 -8.62 -20.37
CA ALA A 171 -0.27 -9.01 -20.57
C ALA A 171 0.69 -8.12 -19.77
#